data_f6bb22847c99ad4dd74b8675fb19d396
#
_entry.id   f6bb22847c99ad4dd74b8675fb19d396
#
_cell.length_a   1.000
_cell.length_b   1.000
_cell.length_c   1.000
_cell.angle_alpha   90.00
_cell.angle_beta   90.00
_cell.angle_gamma   90.00
#
_symmetry.space_group_name_H-M   'P 1'
#
loop_
_entity.id
_entity.type
_entity.pdbx_description
1 polymer ?
#
loop_
_entity_poly.entity_id
_entity_poly.type
_entity_poly.pdbx_seq_one_letter_code
_entity_poly.pdbx_strand_id
1 'polypeptide(L)'
;MDTRAALTDPTTIPDDIADAALAAELTRRAGALAAGMREEGRTAEHKTSISDVVTAADHAAEELVVAALRRLRPDDGIVGEEGAEAPSGTGRTWVIDPVDGTYNFLSGMAYWCSALALRDDDGVVLGAVHQPVTGEAWLGGRGLPTTLRGAPLEPLTDLSLAEVCLATYLHPTRLADPDLRDPWLRMLEGAATVRLLGSGSCDLAAVAAGRVGVWAQALVPEWDWLPGAALVEAVGGRTVQLDVRGTTWSVAGRPGAVEDVLVALTR
;
A
#
# COMPACT_ATOMS: atom_id res chain seq x y z
N MET A 1 -17.88 5.25 -26.08
CA MET A 1 -16.42 5.04 -25.97
C MET A 1 -16.23 4.02 -24.87
N ASP A 2 -15.57 2.92 -25.13
CA ASP A 2 -15.38 1.86 -24.13
C ASP A 2 -14.50 2.40 -22.99
N THR A 3 -15.08 2.55 -21.81
CA THR A 3 -14.41 3.10 -20.62
C THR A 3 -13.18 2.28 -20.25
N ARG A 4 -13.23 0.96 -20.44
CA ARG A 4 -12.11 0.04 -20.15
C ARG A 4 -10.96 0.28 -21.12
N ALA A 5 -11.22 0.42 -22.41
CA ALA A 5 -10.19 0.72 -23.42
C ALA A 5 -9.46 2.04 -23.11
N ALA A 6 -10.18 3.06 -22.65
CA ALA A 6 -9.58 4.33 -22.26
C ALA A 6 -8.69 4.24 -21.01
N LEU A 7 -9.02 3.37 -20.06
CA LEU A 7 -8.20 3.14 -18.86
C LEU A 7 -6.88 2.42 -19.19
N THR A 8 -6.95 1.42 -20.09
CA THR A 8 -5.80 0.56 -20.42
C THR A 8 -4.89 1.13 -21.50
N ASP A 9 -5.27 2.19 -22.18
CA ASP A 9 -4.45 2.83 -23.22
C ASP A 9 -3.37 3.73 -22.60
N PRO A 10 -2.09 3.28 -22.58
CA PRO A 10 -1.00 4.07 -22.02
C PRO A 10 -0.67 5.32 -22.86
N THR A 11 -1.08 5.36 -24.13
CA THR A 11 -0.77 6.50 -25.03
C THR A 11 -1.55 7.77 -24.66
N THR A 12 -2.59 7.65 -23.85
CA THR A 12 -3.36 8.78 -23.32
C THR A 12 -2.66 9.53 -22.18
N ILE A 13 -1.55 8.98 -21.65
CA ILE A 13 -0.72 9.63 -20.64
C ILE A 13 0.39 10.43 -21.35
N PRO A 14 0.60 11.73 -21.03
CA PRO A 14 1.66 12.54 -21.64
C PRO A 14 3.07 11.97 -21.39
N ASP A 15 3.97 12.10 -22.37
CA ASP A 15 5.33 11.55 -22.27
C ASP A 15 6.19 12.31 -21.22
N ASP A 16 5.91 13.58 -21.02
CA ASP A 16 6.62 14.47 -20.08
C ASP A 16 6.00 14.51 -18.66
N ILE A 17 5.09 13.59 -18.36
CA ILE A 17 4.44 13.52 -17.03
C ILE A 17 5.47 13.29 -15.93
N ALA A 18 5.41 14.09 -14.85
CA ALA A 18 6.25 13.92 -13.67
C ALA A 18 5.90 12.62 -12.92
N ASP A 19 6.89 12.00 -12.24
CA ASP A 19 6.72 10.70 -11.56
C ASP A 19 5.58 10.70 -10.55
N ALA A 20 5.43 11.76 -9.77
CA ALA A 20 4.35 11.89 -8.80
C ALA A 20 2.96 11.89 -9.45
N ALA A 21 2.80 12.61 -10.54
CA ALA A 21 1.55 12.65 -11.31
C ALA A 21 1.30 11.31 -12.02
N LEU A 22 2.36 10.67 -12.51
CA LEU A 22 2.30 9.33 -13.11
C LEU A 22 1.82 8.29 -12.10
N ALA A 23 2.42 8.26 -10.90
CA ALA A 23 2.03 7.34 -9.83
C ALA A 23 0.54 7.51 -9.44
N ALA A 24 0.09 8.75 -9.26
CA ALA A 24 -1.32 9.03 -8.95
C ALA A 24 -2.27 8.59 -10.07
N GLU A 25 -1.91 8.82 -11.34
CA GLU A 25 -2.72 8.41 -12.48
C GLU A 25 -2.76 6.89 -12.65
N LEU A 26 -1.62 6.21 -12.46
CA LEU A 26 -1.54 4.75 -12.58
C LEU A 26 -2.34 4.03 -11.50
N THR A 27 -2.22 4.45 -10.23
CA THR A 27 -3.03 3.87 -9.14
C THR A 27 -4.52 4.12 -9.33
N ARG A 28 -4.90 5.30 -9.83
CA ARG A 28 -6.29 5.62 -10.16
C ARG A 28 -6.84 4.72 -11.29
N ARG A 29 -6.06 4.49 -12.35
CA ARG A 29 -6.47 3.64 -13.49
C ARG A 29 -6.55 2.18 -13.08
N ALA A 30 -5.53 1.66 -12.39
CA ALA A 30 -5.48 0.29 -11.90
C ALA A 30 -6.67 -0.01 -10.97
N GLY A 31 -6.91 0.86 -9.99
CA GLY A 31 -8.04 0.73 -9.08
C GLY A 31 -9.40 0.81 -9.77
N ALA A 32 -9.56 1.71 -10.75
CA ALA A 32 -10.80 1.82 -11.52
C ALA A 32 -11.04 0.57 -12.39
N LEU A 33 -9.99 0.02 -13.01
CA LEU A 33 -10.07 -1.21 -13.80
C LEU A 33 -10.47 -2.40 -12.92
N ALA A 34 -9.78 -2.59 -11.78
CA ALA A 34 -10.08 -3.67 -10.85
C ALA A 34 -11.51 -3.57 -10.30
N ALA A 35 -11.96 -2.36 -9.91
CA ALA A 35 -13.33 -2.14 -9.42
C ALA A 35 -14.37 -2.47 -10.50
N GLY A 36 -14.15 -2.07 -11.75
CA GLY A 36 -15.03 -2.39 -12.88
C GLY A 36 -15.12 -3.90 -13.13
N MET A 37 -13.98 -4.60 -13.13
CA MET A 37 -13.93 -6.04 -13.32
C MET A 37 -14.64 -6.80 -12.20
N ARG A 38 -14.49 -6.35 -10.93
CA ARG A 38 -15.22 -6.92 -9.79
C ARG A 38 -16.74 -6.78 -9.96
N GLU A 39 -17.21 -5.62 -10.39
CA GLU A 39 -18.65 -5.41 -10.58
C GLU A 39 -19.20 -6.24 -11.74
N GLU A 40 -18.48 -6.34 -12.86
CA GLU A 40 -18.81 -7.22 -13.99
C GLU A 40 -18.86 -8.69 -13.56
N GLY A 41 -17.89 -9.15 -12.76
CA GLY A 41 -17.84 -10.51 -12.25
C GLY A 41 -18.99 -10.86 -11.29
N ARG A 42 -19.52 -9.89 -10.56
CA ARG A 42 -20.72 -10.06 -9.70
C ARG A 42 -22.01 -10.17 -10.47
N THR A 43 -22.08 -9.59 -11.66
CA THR A 43 -23.26 -9.59 -12.53
C THR A 43 -23.27 -10.73 -13.54
N ALA A 44 -22.10 -11.34 -13.81
CA ALA A 44 -21.99 -12.50 -14.70
C ALA A 44 -22.57 -13.76 -14.05
N GLU A 45 -23.59 -14.36 -14.65
CA GLU A 45 -24.17 -15.63 -14.16
C GLU A 45 -23.12 -16.76 -14.12
N HIS A 46 -22.64 -17.11 -12.94
CA HIS A 46 -22.17 -18.42 -12.46
C HIS A 46 -21.24 -19.31 -13.32
N LYS A 47 -20.34 -18.77 -14.16
CA LYS A 47 -19.39 -19.62 -14.91
C LYS A 47 -17.95 -19.60 -14.37
N THR A 48 -17.63 -18.67 -13.48
CA THR A 48 -16.26 -18.47 -12.97
C THR A 48 -16.31 -18.36 -11.44
N SER A 49 -15.33 -18.91 -10.72
CA SER A 49 -15.25 -18.70 -9.28
C SER A 49 -14.92 -17.24 -8.96
N ILE A 50 -15.33 -16.76 -7.79
CA ILE A 50 -14.98 -15.42 -7.33
C ILE A 50 -13.45 -15.23 -7.28
N SER A 51 -12.70 -16.26 -6.89
CA SER A 51 -11.24 -16.26 -6.88
C SER A 51 -10.63 -16.05 -8.28
N ASP A 52 -11.23 -16.64 -9.33
CA ASP A 52 -10.73 -16.46 -10.70
C ASP A 52 -10.93 -15.04 -11.20
N VAL A 53 -12.02 -14.38 -10.80
CA VAL A 53 -12.29 -12.97 -11.11
C VAL A 53 -11.29 -12.05 -10.43
N VAL A 54 -10.94 -12.34 -9.17
CA VAL A 54 -9.95 -11.57 -8.41
C VAL A 54 -8.60 -11.67 -9.09
N THR A 55 -8.07 -12.87 -9.30
CA THR A 55 -6.78 -13.08 -9.96
C THR A 55 -6.73 -12.39 -11.33
N ALA A 56 -7.81 -12.42 -12.11
CA ALA A 56 -7.87 -11.73 -13.39
C ALA A 56 -7.84 -10.19 -13.25
N ALA A 57 -8.45 -9.64 -12.20
CA ALA A 57 -8.46 -8.21 -11.94
C ALA A 57 -7.08 -7.70 -11.48
N ASP A 58 -6.41 -8.46 -10.59
CA ASP A 58 -5.06 -8.18 -10.11
C ASP A 58 -4.07 -8.14 -11.28
N HIS A 59 -4.02 -9.22 -12.08
CA HIS A 59 -3.14 -9.29 -13.24
C HIS A 59 -3.43 -8.19 -14.28
N ALA A 60 -4.70 -7.92 -14.59
CA ALA A 60 -5.05 -6.88 -15.57
C ALA A 60 -4.66 -5.48 -15.08
N ALA A 61 -4.79 -5.21 -13.78
CA ALA A 61 -4.39 -3.95 -13.17
C ALA A 61 -2.85 -3.80 -13.15
N GLU A 62 -2.09 -4.88 -12.84
CA GLU A 62 -0.63 -4.87 -12.93
C GLU A 62 -0.15 -4.67 -14.37
N GLU A 63 -0.71 -5.40 -15.33
CA GLU A 63 -0.37 -5.26 -16.76
C GLU A 63 -0.56 -3.84 -17.27
N LEU A 64 -1.65 -3.17 -16.86
CA LEU A 64 -1.90 -1.76 -17.19
C LEU A 64 -0.76 -0.86 -16.70
N VAL A 65 -0.37 -0.99 -15.42
CA VAL A 65 0.70 -0.20 -14.80
C VAL A 65 2.03 -0.48 -15.51
N VAL A 66 2.37 -1.75 -15.71
CA VAL A 66 3.61 -2.19 -16.36
C VAL A 66 3.70 -1.67 -17.80
N ALA A 67 2.62 -1.74 -18.57
CA ALA A 67 2.60 -1.23 -19.95
C ALA A 67 2.88 0.27 -20.02
N ALA A 68 2.31 1.04 -19.10
CA ALA A 68 2.56 2.47 -19.00
C ALA A 68 4.00 2.78 -18.57
N LEU A 69 4.51 2.09 -17.55
CA LEU A 69 5.89 2.26 -17.05
C LEU A 69 6.93 1.91 -18.13
N ARG A 70 6.77 0.81 -18.83
CA ARG A 70 7.66 0.43 -19.93
C ARG A 70 7.71 1.47 -21.05
N ARG A 71 6.62 2.17 -21.30
CA ARG A 71 6.56 3.25 -22.28
C ARG A 71 7.21 4.54 -21.78
N LEU A 72 6.89 4.93 -20.54
CA LEU A 72 7.21 6.26 -19.98
C LEU A 72 8.52 6.29 -19.18
N ARG A 73 8.95 5.15 -18.67
CA ARG A 73 10.14 4.96 -17.83
C ARG A 73 10.87 3.66 -18.22
N PRO A 74 11.28 3.50 -19.51
CA PRO A 74 11.75 2.24 -20.07
C PRO A 74 13.01 1.69 -19.38
N ASP A 75 13.81 2.56 -18.76
CA ASP A 75 15.06 2.19 -18.11
C ASP A 75 14.93 2.01 -16.58
N ASP A 76 13.77 2.31 -15.98
CA ASP A 76 13.50 2.05 -14.57
C ASP A 76 13.18 0.56 -14.35
N GLY A 77 13.55 0.05 -13.17
CA GLY A 77 13.17 -1.30 -12.74
C GLY A 77 11.70 -1.39 -12.38
N ILE A 78 11.17 -2.61 -12.38
CA ILE A 78 9.79 -2.92 -11.98
C ILE A 78 9.80 -4.15 -11.07
N VAL A 79 9.02 -4.10 -10.00
CA VAL A 79 8.69 -5.23 -9.12
C VAL A 79 7.20 -5.18 -8.83
N GLY A 80 6.47 -6.23 -9.14
CA GLY A 80 5.02 -6.33 -8.92
C GLY A 80 4.65 -7.56 -8.10
N GLU A 81 3.55 -7.47 -7.34
CA GLU A 81 3.02 -8.59 -6.55
C GLU A 81 2.64 -9.78 -7.44
N GLU A 82 2.05 -9.51 -8.60
CA GLU A 82 1.55 -10.54 -9.53
C GLU A 82 2.66 -11.11 -10.45
N GLY A 83 3.91 -10.73 -10.18
CA GLY A 83 5.10 -11.30 -10.79
C GLY A 83 5.73 -10.45 -11.88
N ALA A 84 5.30 -9.21 -12.08
CA ALA A 84 6.01 -8.30 -12.97
C ALA A 84 7.41 -8.00 -12.42
N GLU A 85 8.44 -8.23 -13.27
CA GLU A 85 9.83 -7.97 -12.91
C GLU A 85 10.58 -7.40 -14.12
N ALA A 86 11.38 -6.35 -13.87
CA ALA A 86 12.33 -5.82 -14.82
C ALA A 86 13.52 -5.22 -14.08
N PRO A 87 14.77 -5.47 -14.53
CA PRO A 87 15.96 -4.88 -13.92
C PRO A 87 16.00 -3.37 -14.17
N SER A 88 16.59 -2.62 -13.23
CA SER A 88 16.79 -1.19 -13.36
C SER A 88 18.09 -0.86 -14.08
N GLY A 89 18.04 0.02 -15.08
CA GLY A 89 19.19 0.67 -15.68
C GLY A 89 19.52 2.05 -15.07
N THR A 90 18.62 2.60 -14.27
CA THR A 90 18.74 3.93 -13.67
C THR A 90 19.05 3.93 -12.17
N GLY A 91 19.02 2.77 -11.51
CA GLY A 91 19.02 2.65 -10.05
C GLY A 91 17.64 2.89 -9.41
N ARG A 92 16.61 3.20 -10.21
CA ARG A 92 15.24 3.45 -9.76
C ARG A 92 14.35 2.24 -10.04
N THR A 93 13.42 1.92 -9.12
CA THR A 93 12.49 0.79 -9.27
C THR A 93 11.09 1.19 -8.85
N TRP A 94 10.12 0.90 -9.70
CA TRP A 94 8.69 1.00 -9.41
C TRP A 94 8.22 -0.29 -8.75
N VAL A 95 7.52 -0.15 -7.63
CA VAL A 95 7.00 -1.27 -6.84
C VAL A 95 5.49 -1.19 -6.84
N ILE A 96 4.82 -2.27 -7.28
CA ILE A 96 3.41 -2.28 -7.66
C ILE A 96 2.65 -3.27 -6.78
N ASP A 97 1.57 -2.81 -6.16
CA ASP A 97 0.49 -3.62 -5.63
C ASP A 97 -0.81 -3.22 -6.33
N PRO A 98 -1.31 -4.03 -7.27
CA PRO A 98 -2.48 -3.66 -8.04
C PRO A 98 -3.77 -3.65 -7.21
N VAL A 99 -3.90 -4.56 -6.21
CA VAL A 99 -5.09 -4.68 -5.35
C VAL A 99 -4.69 -5.09 -3.92
N ASP A 100 -4.12 -4.15 -3.16
CA ASP A 100 -3.84 -4.37 -1.73
C ASP A 100 -5.15 -4.54 -0.94
N GLY A 101 -5.23 -5.66 -0.26
CA GLY A 101 -6.44 -6.11 0.42
C GLY A 101 -7.28 -7.05 -0.44
N THR A 102 -6.65 -7.98 -1.15
CA THR A 102 -7.29 -8.97 -2.05
C THR A 102 -8.45 -9.71 -1.39
N TYR A 103 -8.33 -10.10 -0.10
CA TYR A 103 -9.44 -10.75 0.61
C TYR A 103 -10.64 -9.81 0.81
N ASN A 104 -10.42 -8.54 1.11
CA ASN A 104 -11.46 -7.52 1.21
C ASN A 104 -12.11 -7.27 -0.15
N PHE A 105 -11.30 -7.17 -1.19
CA PHE A 105 -11.77 -7.06 -2.56
C PHE A 105 -12.67 -8.24 -2.94
N LEU A 106 -12.23 -9.47 -2.69
CA LEU A 106 -12.96 -10.72 -2.91
C LEU A 106 -14.31 -10.74 -2.17
N SER A 107 -14.28 -10.32 -0.90
CA SER A 107 -15.47 -10.33 -0.02
C SER A 107 -16.45 -9.19 -0.30
N GLY A 108 -16.17 -8.31 -1.26
CA GLY A 108 -17.02 -7.16 -1.58
C GLY A 108 -16.91 -5.99 -0.60
N MET A 109 -15.90 -6.01 0.28
CA MET A 109 -15.64 -4.91 1.21
C MET A 109 -15.06 -3.70 0.46
N ALA A 110 -15.18 -2.52 1.09
CA ALA A 110 -14.71 -1.26 0.51
C ALA A 110 -13.23 -0.96 0.84
N TYR A 111 -12.63 -1.68 1.80
CA TYR A 111 -11.30 -1.38 2.34
C TYR A 111 -10.20 -2.14 1.59
N TRP A 112 -9.85 -1.63 0.43
CA TRP A 112 -8.77 -2.09 -0.45
C TRP A 112 -8.33 -0.94 -1.35
N CYS A 113 -7.14 -1.02 -1.94
CA CYS A 113 -6.61 0.03 -2.81
C CYS A 113 -5.72 -0.54 -3.91
N SER A 114 -5.36 0.32 -4.88
CA SER A 114 -4.16 0.13 -5.71
C SER A 114 -3.06 1.01 -5.16
N ALA A 115 -1.85 0.47 -5.05
CA ALA A 115 -0.71 1.14 -4.47
C ALA A 115 0.52 1.06 -5.40
N LEU A 116 1.32 2.11 -5.41
CA LEU A 116 2.52 2.22 -6.22
C LEU A 116 3.57 3.02 -5.46
N ALA A 117 4.81 2.51 -5.44
CA ALA A 117 5.95 3.25 -4.95
C ALA A 117 7.04 3.38 -6.01
N LEU A 118 7.86 4.41 -5.89
CA LEU A 118 9.15 4.52 -6.55
C LEU A 118 10.22 4.53 -5.49
N ARG A 119 11.25 3.71 -5.63
CA ARG A 119 12.45 3.70 -4.78
C ARG A 119 13.71 3.85 -5.61
N ASP A 120 14.77 4.31 -4.97
CA ASP A 120 16.14 4.37 -5.47
C ASP A 120 17.12 3.77 -4.45
N ASP A 121 18.44 3.96 -4.66
CA ASP A 121 19.48 3.47 -3.74
C ASP A 121 19.42 4.14 -2.35
N ASP A 122 18.83 5.35 -2.24
CA ASP A 122 18.67 6.08 -0.98
C ASP A 122 17.35 5.75 -0.25
N GLY A 123 16.55 4.83 -0.79
CA GLY A 123 15.26 4.39 -0.21
C GLY A 123 14.04 4.83 -1.01
N VAL A 124 12.90 4.99 -0.33
CA VAL A 124 11.64 5.35 -1.00
C VAL A 124 11.67 6.81 -1.47
N VAL A 125 11.30 7.03 -2.73
CA VAL A 125 11.21 8.35 -3.37
C VAL A 125 9.80 8.91 -3.23
N LEU A 126 8.78 8.12 -3.58
CA LEU A 126 7.37 8.50 -3.47
C LEU A 126 6.48 7.26 -3.31
N GLY A 127 5.28 7.49 -2.80
CA GLY A 127 4.20 6.53 -2.73
C GLY A 127 2.88 7.15 -3.15
N ALA A 128 2.06 6.37 -3.83
CA ALA A 128 0.70 6.71 -4.21
C ALA A 128 -0.24 5.56 -3.81
N VAL A 129 -1.38 5.89 -3.22
CA VAL A 129 -2.42 4.93 -2.82
C VAL A 129 -3.76 5.47 -3.28
N HIS A 130 -4.56 4.65 -3.93
CA HIS A 130 -5.90 5.01 -4.37
C HIS A 130 -6.93 3.98 -3.94
N GLN A 131 -7.92 4.38 -3.13
CA GLN A 131 -9.09 3.59 -2.76
C GLN A 131 -10.25 3.87 -3.71
N PRO A 132 -10.56 3.01 -4.67
CA PRO A 132 -11.56 3.32 -5.71
C PRO A 132 -12.98 3.46 -5.17
N VAL A 133 -13.30 2.72 -4.10
CA VAL A 133 -14.67 2.71 -3.52
C VAL A 133 -14.99 4.02 -2.80
N THR A 134 -14.03 4.60 -2.10
CA THR A 134 -14.19 5.87 -1.36
C THR A 134 -13.79 7.09 -2.19
N GLY A 135 -13.07 6.88 -3.30
CA GLY A 135 -12.45 7.92 -4.10
C GLY A 135 -11.34 8.68 -3.36
N GLU A 136 -10.77 8.07 -2.30
CA GLU A 136 -9.62 8.64 -1.60
C GLU A 136 -8.33 8.31 -2.35
N ALA A 137 -7.49 9.33 -2.56
CA ALA A 137 -6.21 9.22 -3.23
C ALA A 137 -5.15 9.95 -2.41
N TRP A 138 -4.09 9.26 -2.05
CA TRP A 138 -2.93 9.78 -1.34
C TRP A 138 -1.72 9.79 -2.26
N LEU A 139 -0.90 10.81 -2.12
CA LEU A 139 0.38 10.95 -2.80
C LEU A 139 1.34 11.69 -1.89
N GLY A 140 2.55 11.20 -1.72
CA GLY A 140 3.58 11.85 -0.92
C GLY A 140 4.95 11.21 -1.13
N GLY A 141 6.02 11.79 -0.57
CA GLY A 141 7.36 11.24 -0.70
C GLY A 141 8.47 12.22 -0.36
N ARG A 142 9.69 11.88 -0.70
CA ARG A 142 10.90 12.66 -0.44
C ARG A 142 10.81 14.05 -1.09
N GLY A 143 10.72 15.09 -0.25
CA GLY A 143 10.55 16.47 -0.72
C GLY A 143 9.16 16.80 -1.30
N LEU A 144 8.21 15.88 -1.18
CA LEU A 144 6.84 16.03 -1.65
C LEU A 144 5.88 15.86 -0.46
N PRO A 145 5.11 16.89 -0.06
CA PRO A 145 4.18 16.77 1.05
C PRO A 145 3.09 15.73 0.73
N THR A 146 2.70 14.95 1.74
CA THR A 146 1.58 14.02 1.55
C THR A 146 0.28 14.78 1.40
N THR A 147 -0.46 14.40 0.37
CA THR A 147 -1.79 14.95 0.08
C THR A 147 -2.85 13.86 0.15
N LEU A 148 -4.07 14.24 0.52
CA LEU A 148 -5.29 13.44 0.37
C LEU A 148 -6.23 14.18 -0.57
N ARG A 149 -6.60 13.55 -1.71
CA ARG A 149 -7.41 14.18 -2.76
C ARG A 149 -6.85 15.53 -3.22
N GLY A 150 -5.51 15.63 -3.28
CA GLY A 150 -4.79 16.85 -3.67
C GLY A 150 -4.65 17.92 -2.57
N ALA A 151 -5.31 17.76 -1.42
CA ALA A 151 -5.14 18.68 -0.28
C ALA A 151 -3.99 18.18 0.62
N PRO A 152 -3.01 19.05 0.97
CA PRO A 152 -1.91 18.64 1.85
C PRO A 152 -2.43 18.24 3.23
N LEU A 153 -1.79 17.21 3.80
CA LEU A 153 -2.06 16.75 5.16
C LEU A 153 -1.21 17.53 6.17
N GLU A 154 -1.75 17.70 7.38
CA GLU A 154 -1.00 18.27 8.50
C GLU A 154 0.04 17.25 9.02
N PRO A 155 1.19 17.73 9.52
CA PRO A 155 2.18 16.87 10.15
C PRO A 155 1.60 16.06 11.32
N LEU A 156 2.07 14.82 11.48
CA LEU A 156 1.67 13.99 12.62
C LEU A 156 2.19 14.58 13.93
N THR A 157 1.29 14.76 14.89
CA THR A 157 1.67 15.12 16.26
C THR A 157 2.23 13.90 16.98
N ASP A 158 3.18 14.10 17.89
CA ASP A 158 3.74 13.02 18.69
C ASP A 158 2.77 12.57 19.78
N LEU A 159 2.53 11.24 19.87
CA LEU A 159 1.67 10.59 20.85
C LEU A 159 2.23 9.19 21.17
N SER A 160 1.99 8.70 22.36
CA SER A 160 2.34 7.35 22.81
C SER A 160 1.38 6.29 22.25
N LEU A 161 1.79 5.03 22.27
CA LEU A 161 0.96 3.89 21.86
C LEU A 161 -0.34 3.80 22.70
N ALA A 162 -0.26 4.13 23.99
CA ALA A 162 -1.42 4.13 24.89
C ALA A 162 -2.50 5.17 24.56
N GLU A 163 -2.17 6.17 23.73
CA GLU A 163 -3.08 7.23 23.32
C GLU A 163 -3.67 7.03 21.91
N VAL A 164 -3.18 6.02 21.18
CA VAL A 164 -3.52 5.89 19.75
C VAL A 164 -4.06 4.51 19.38
N CYS A 165 -4.70 4.45 18.22
CA CYS A 165 -5.08 3.22 17.56
C CYS A 165 -3.86 2.58 16.89
N LEU A 166 -3.64 1.27 17.12
CA LEU A 166 -2.72 0.43 16.37
C LEU A 166 -3.50 -0.31 15.26
N ALA A 167 -3.07 -0.16 14.02
CA ALA A 167 -3.47 -1.06 12.94
C ALA A 167 -2.40 -2.16 12.76
N THR A 168 -2.84 -3.39 12.55
CA THR A 168 -1.95 -4.54 12.42
C THR A 168 -2.66 -5.70 11.74
N TYR A 169 -1.88 -6.69 11.32
CA TYR A 169 -2.41 -7.98 10.89
C TYR A 169 -1.43 -9.11 11.26
N LEU A 170 -1.97 -10.22 11.71
CA LEU A 170 -1.27 -11.49 11.83
C LEU A 170 -2.16 -12.59 11.26
N HIS A 171 -1.69 -13.25 10.20
CA HIS A 171 -2.48 -14.32 9.57
C HIS A 171 -2.80 -15.44 10.57
N PRO A 172 -4.05 -15.94 10.64
CA PRO A 172 -4.46 -16.94 11.63
C PRO A 172 -3.57 -18.18 11.72
N THR A 173 -3.00 -18.63 10.59
CA THR A 173 -2.06 -19.77 10.58
C THR A 173 -0.74 -19.49 11.31
N ARG A 174 -0.39 -18.22 11.53
CA ARG A 174 0.82 -17.81 12.24
C ARG A 174 0.63 -17.68 13.75
N LEU A 175 -0.60 -17.74 14.24
CA LEU A 175 -0.90 -17.68 15.69
C LEU A 175 -0.32 -18.86 16.48
N ALA A 176 -0.01 -19.97 15.82
CA ALA A 176 0.67 -21.10 16.45
C ALA A 176 2.18 -20.84 16.68
N ASP A 177 2.78 -19.87 16.01
CA ASP A 177 4.18 -19.52 16.13
C ASP A 177 4.38 -18.50 17.26
N PRO A 178 5.02 -18.90 18.39
CA PRO A 178 5.21 -18.00 19.53
C PRO A 178 6.17 -16.85 19.21
N ASP A 179 7.11 -17.00 18.28
CA ASP A 179 8.07 -15.95 17.92
C ASP A 179 7.41 -14.80 17.12
N LEU A 180 6.26 -15.05 16.53
CA LEU A 180 5.42 -14.02 15.91
C LEU A 180 4.29 -13.57 16.85
N ARG A 181 3.56 -14.52 17.43
CA ARG A 181 2.38 -14.24 18.26
C ARG A 181 2.72 -13.44 19.51
N ASP A 182 3.76 -13.81 20.25
CA ASP A 182 4.02 -13.21 21.56
C ASP A 182 4.48 -11.73 21.45
N PRO A 183 5.39 -11.34 20.53
CA PRO A 183 5.65 -9.93 20.23
C PRO A 183 4.39 -9.18 19.78
N TRP A 184 3.59 -9.79 18.90
CA TRP A 184 2.34 -9.21 18.40
C TRP A 184 1.36 -8.92 19.56
N LEU A 185 1.14 -9.87 20.49
CA LEU A 185 0.26 -9.67 21.62
C LEU A 185 0.76 -8.53 22.53
N ARG A 186 2.07 -8.45 22.80
CA ARG A 186 2.63 -7.37 23.64
C ARG A 186 2.37 -5.97 23.09
N MET A 187 2.45 -5.79 21.76
CA MET A 187 2.13 -4.47 21.18
C MET A 187 0.63 -4.16 21.23
N LEU A 188 -0.25 -5.18 21.11
CA LEU A 188 -1.69 -4.98 21.26
C LEU A 188 -2.07 -4.50 22.67
N GLU A 189 -1.44 -5.09 23.71
CA GLU A 189 -1.69 -4.75 25.11
C GLU A 189 -1.36 -3.29 25.43
N GLY A 190 -0.40 -2.68 24.70
CA GLY A 190 0.01 -1.29 24.89
C GLY A 190 -0.87 -0.26 24.20
N ALA A 191 -1.72 -0.65 23.25
CA ALA A 191 -2.48 0.26 22.42
C ALA A 191 -3.81 0.70 23.06
N ALA A 192 -4.26 1.95 22.79
CA ALA A 192 -5.59 2.41 23.20
C ALA A 192 -6.71 1.57 22.56
N THR A 193 -6.52 1.15 21.33
CA THR A 193 -7.43 0.27 20.58
C THR A 193 -6.70 -0.34 19.38
N VAL A 194 -7.28 -1.39 18.79
CA VAL A 194 -6.66 -2.13 17.68
C VAL A 194 -7.59 -2.21 16.48
N ARG A 195 -7.02 -2.20 15.28
CA ARG A 195 -7.72 -2.49 14.01
C ARG A 195 -6.97 -3.56 13.25
N LEU A 196 -7.73 -4.49 12.67
CA LEU A 196 -7.29 -5.51 11.74
C LEU A 196 -8.16 -5.33 10.49
N LEU A 197 -7.73 -4.46 9.57
CA LEU A 197 -8.55 -4.04 8.44
C LEU A 197 -8.21 -4.76 7.13
N GLY A 198 -6.99 -5.34 7.03
CA GLY A 198 -6.62 -6.28 5.98
C GLY A 198 -6.18 -5.64 4.65
N SER A 199 -5.63 -4.42 4.70
CA SER A 199 -4.95 -3.74 3.59
C SER A 199 -3.83 -2.88 4.17
N GLY A 200 -2.57 -3.25 3.95
CA GLY A 200 -1.40 -2.59 4.52
C GLY A 200 -1.24 -1.15 4.04
N SER A 201 -1.38 -0.93 2.74
CA SER A 201 -1.28 0.40 2.14
C SER A 201 -2.44 1.32 2.56
N CYS A 202 -3.68 0.79 2.71
CA CYS A 202 -4.80 1.55 3.27
C CYS A 202 -4.55 1.94 4.72
N ASP A 203 -4.05 1.01 5.54
CA ASP A 203 -3.72 1.25 6.96
C ASP A 203 -2.64 2.33 7.10
N LEU A 204 -1.57 2.25 6.31
CA LEU A 204 -0.49 3.23 6.28
C LEU A 204 -0.96 4.60 5.77
N ALA A 205 -1.83 4.64 4.76
CA ALA A 205 -2.45 5.88 4.30
C ALA A 205 -3.36 6.49 5.39
N ALA A 206 -4.07 5.65 6.17
CA ALA A 206 -4.83 6.10 7.33
C ALA A 206 -3.93 6.62 8.46
N VAL A 207 -2.73 6.05 8.64
CA VAL A 207 -1.70 6.59 9.55
C VAL A 207 -1.25 7.97 9.08
N ALA A 208 -0.88 8.12 7.82
CA ALA A 208 -0.47 9.42 7.25
C ALA A 208 -1.56 10.49 7.40
N ALA A 209 -2.83 10.09 7.31
CA ALA A 209 -3.98 10.99 7.53
C ALA A 209 -4.32 11.23 9.02
N GLY A 210 -3.56 10.66 9.96
CA GLY A 210 -3.78 10.81 11.41
C GLY A 210 -5.00 10.08 11.96
N ARG A 211 -5.67 9.23 11.15
CA ARG A 211 -6.85 8.42 11.55
C ARG A 211 -6.46 7.20 12.38
N VAL A 212 -5.27 6.67 12.14
CA VAL A 212 -4.59 5.62 12.89
C VAL A 212 -3.29 6.19 13.43
N GLY A 213 -2.87 5.81 14.62
CA GLY A 213 -1.67 6.39 15.23
C GLY A 213 -0.38 5.69 14.83
N VAL A 214 -0.44 4.38 14.71
CA VAL A 214 0.70 3.53 14.34
C VAL A 214 0.20 2.26 13.63
N TRP A 215 0.99 1.78 12.70
CA TRP A 215 0.82 0.49 12.05
C TRP A 215 2.05 -0.39 12.30
N ALA A 216 1.86 -1.69 12.52
CA ALA A 216 2.95 -2.64 12.71
C ALA A 216 2.56 -4.03 12.20
N GLN A 217 3.44 -4.66 11.40
CA GLN A 217 3.21 -6.00 10.85
C GLN A 217 4.53 -6.72 10.58
N ALA A 218 4.53 -8.05 10.75
CA ALA A 218 5.65 -8.92 10.43
C ALA A 218 5.57 -9.44 8.99
N LEU A 219 6.73 -9.74 8.37
CA LEU A 219 6.83 -10.43 7.08
C LEU A 219 6.13 -9.69 5.93
N VAL A 220 6.24 -8.39 5.90
CA VAL A 220 5.58 -7.53 4.91
C VAL A 220 6.43 -7.45 3.65
N PRO A 221 5.89 -7.78 2.47
CA PRO A 221 6.57 -7.55 1.20
C PRO A 221 6.72 -6.04 0.90
N GLU A 222 7.62 -5.70 -0.02
CA GLU A 222 7.91 -4.29 -0.31
C GLU A 222 6.73 -3.54 -0.93
N TRP A 223 5.86 -4.21 -1.68
CA TRP A 223 4.69 -3.58 -2.30
C TRP A 223 3.59 -3.21 -1.29
N ASP A 224 3.43 -3.94 -0.18
CA ASP A 224 2.53 -3.58 0.93
C ASP A 224 3.13 -2.47 1.83
N TRP A 225 4.48 -2.30 1.81
CA TRP A 225 5.19 -1.42 2.72
C TRP A 225 5.52 -0.06 2.12
N LEU A 226 6.23 -0.05 0.97
CA LEU A 226 6.86 1.16 0.44
C LEU A 226 5.87 2.28 0.08
N PRO A 227 4.70 1.99 -0.56
CA PRO A 227 3.76 3.06 -0.89
C PRO A 227 3.30 3.85 0.33
N GLY A 228 2.91 3.13 1.38
CA GLY A 228 2.43 3.75 2.61
C GLY A 228 3.53 4.37 3.46
N ALA A 229 4.73 3.75 3.52
CA ALA A 229 5.88 4.29 4.23
C ALA A 229 6.27 5.68 3.73
N ALA A 230 6.30 5.88 2.40
CA ALA A 230 6.54 7.18 1.79
C ALA A 230 5.56 8.27 2.27
N LEU A 231 4.27 7.90 2.39
CA LEU A 231 3.23 8.81 2.85
C LEU A 231 3.44 9.21 4.32
N VAL A 232 3.76 8.22 5.17
CA VAL A 232 3.97 8.44 6.61
C VAL A 232 5.21 9.28 6.87
N GLU A 233 6.32 9.02 6.18
CA GLU A 233 7.55 9.81 6.30
C GLU A 233 7.33 11.28 5.89
N ALA A 234 6.61 11.52 4.80
CA ALA A 234 6.39 12.86 4.27
C ALA A 234 5.47 13.74 5.14
N VAL A 235 4.74 13.15 6.11
CA VAL A 235 3.99 13.89 7.14
C VAL A 235 4.73 13.95 8.49
N GLY A 236 6.02 13.65 8.51
CA GLY A 236 6.85 13.68 9.72
C GLY A 236 6.65 12.49 10.66
N GLY A 237 6.04 11.41 10.18
CA GLY A 237 6.00 10.13 10.88
C GLY A 237 7.35 9.42 10.85
N ARG A 238 7.48 8.38 11.67
CA ARG A 238 8.66 7.51 11.72
C ARG A 238 8.34 6.16 11.08
N THR A 239 9.26 5.66 10.26
CA THR A 239 9.22 4.31 9.67
C THR A 239 10.44 3.53 10.10
N VAL A 240 10.25 2.27 10.45
CA VAL A 240 11.34 1.38 10.90
C VAL A 240 11.06 -0.04 10.41
N GLN A 241 12.08 -0.68 9.88
CA GLN A 241 12.12 -2.14 9.75
C GLN A 241 13.18 -2.70 10.69
N LEU A 242 12.84 -3.70 11.48
CA LEU A 242 13.74 -4.32 12.46
C LEU A 242 13.59 -5.84 12.44
N ASP A 243 14.68 -6.54 12.70
CA ASP A 243 14.64 -7.98 12.94
C ASP A 243 14.31 -8.27 14.40
N VAL A 244 13.31 -9.12 14.62
CA VAL A 244 12.96 -9.66 15.91
C VAL A 244 12.95 -11.18 15.80
N ARG A 245 13.94 -11.85 16.39
CA ARG A 245 14.10 -13.32 16.37
C ARG A 245 14.12 -13.94 14.97
N GLY A 246 14.80 -13.27 14.02
CA GLY A 246 14.90 -13.73 12.63
C GLY A 246 13.68 -13.39 11.76
N THR A 247 12.79 -12.54 12.24
CA THR A 247 11.61 -12.07 11.52
C THR A 247 11.66 -10.56 11.38
N THR A 248 11.53 -10.05 10.15
CA THR A 248 11.44 -8.62 9.90
C THR A 248 10.04 -8.11 10.25
N TRP A 249 10.00 -7.09 11.12
CA TRP A 249 8.83 -6.31 11.45
C TRP A 249 8.93 -4.92 10.82
N SER A 250 7.87 -4.47 10.19
CA SER A 250 7.72 -3.12 9.66
C SER A 250 6.79 -2.32 10.57
N VAL A 251 7.21 -1.13 11.00
CA VAL A 251 6.49 -0.26 11.93
C VAL A 251 6.49 1.16 11.38
N ALA A 252 5.33 1.80 11.32
CA ALA A 252 5.21 3.17 10.83
C ALA A 252 4.13 3.95 11.58
N GLY A 253 4.40 5.22 11.92
CA GLY A 253 3.40 6.04 12.60
C GLY A 253 3.99 7.24 13.34
N ARG A 254 3.27 7.67 14.36
CA ARG A 254 3.70 8.75 15.26
C ARG A 254 4.97 8.34 16.00
N PRO A 255 5.99 9.20 16.11
CA PRO A 255 7.31 8.82 16.64
C PRO A 255 7.27 8.11 18.00
N GLY A 256 6.53 8.63 18.98
CA GLY A 256 6.39 8.04 20.30
C GLY A 256 5.69 6.68 20.27
N ALA A 257 4.60 6.55 19.50
CA ALA A 257 3.91 5.27 19.35
C ALA A 257 4.79 4.21 18.66
N VAL A 258 5.60 4.61 17.67
CA VAL A 258 6.58 3.72 17.03
C VAL A 258 7.60 3.23 18.05
N GLU A 259 8.16 4.12 18.89
CA GLU A 259 9.13 3.74 19.94
C GLU A 259 8.53 2.73 20.92
N ASP A 260 7.30 2.97 21.39
CA ASP A 260 6.59 2.05 22.28
C ASP A 260 6.37 0.66 21.64
N VAL A 261 6.01 0.62 20.35
CA VAL A 261 5.89 -0.63 19.57
C VAL A 261 7.23 -1.35 19.49
N LEU A 262 8.32 -0.64 19.17
CA LEU A 262 9.67 -1.24 19.10
C LEU A 262 10.08 -1.85 20.45
N VAL A 263 9.80 -1.17 21.56
CA VAL A 263 10.03 -1.70 22.91
C VAL A 263 9.18 -2.94 23.18
N ALA A 264 7.91 -2.95 22.79
CA ALA A 264 7.01 -4.10 22.95
C ALA A 264 7.45 -5.32 22.12
N LEU A 265 7.92 -5.10 20.90
CA LEU A 265 8.39 -6.17 20.01
C LEU A 265 9.68 -6.83 20.51
N THR A 266 10.58 -6.08 21.16
CA THR A 266 11.94 -6.54 21.55
C THR A 266 12.07 -7.07 22.96
N ARG A 267 11.03 -7.01 23.79
CA ARG A 267 11.00 -7.55 25.19
C ARG A 267 11.03 -9.07 25.29
#